data_c66fecafe03c98271c5a695f6de10e09
#
_entry.id   c66fecafe03c98271c5a695f6de10e09
#
_cell.length_a   1.000
_cell.length_b   1.000
_cell.length_c   1.000
_cell.angle_alpha   90.00
_cell.angle_beta   90.00
_cell.angle_gamma   90.00
#
_symmetry.space_group_name_H-M   'P 1'
#
loop_
_entity.id
_entity.type
_entity.pdbx_description
1 polymer ?
#
loop_
_entity_poly.entity_id
_entity_poly.type
_entity_poly.pdbx_seq_one_letter_code
_entity_poly.pdbx_strand_id
1 'polypeptide(L)'
;TVIGDVVNIASRIEATNKDAGTRLLISENAYSQVKDSIEIDNYLRLKLRGSRNLITLYEVSNLKNEVLKDYGDAEHKLFNGKKWTRTLPVAELKEGEKKKFQSDNEEIILIRKDGIYAIKNICPHMNLPLDLGQLTEKNTILCPFHNSEFSYKTGDVKKWVGSNPDVIKEKCDPLEIIPTTEIESYIWIHKEL
;
A
#
# COMPACT_ATOMS: atom_id res chain seq x y z
N THR A 1 12.13 -19.64 10.01
CA THR A 1 10.85 -20.10 10.60
C THR A 1 10.55 -19.21 11.78
N VAL A 2 9.46 -18.47 11.76
CA VAL A 2 9.03 -17.67 12.92
C VAL A 2 8.28 -18.61 13.85
N ILE A 3 8.83 -18.84 15.05
CA ILE A 3 8.24 -19.72 16.08
C ILE A 3 7.95 -18.85 17.30
N GLY A 4 6.72 -18.89 17.80
CA GLY A 4 6.32 -18.20 19.02
C GLY A 4 4.81 -18.25 19.25
N ASP A 5 4.36 -18.03 20.47
CA ASP A 5 2.95 -18.08 20.85
C ASP A 5 2.10 -17.06 20.04
N VAL A 6 2.66 -15.89 19.74
CA VAL A 6 1.98 -14.84 18.96
C VAL A 6 1.66 -15.31 17.56
N VAL A 7 2.60 -15.99 16.88
CA VAL A 7 2.41 -16.53 15.53
C VAL A 7 1.38 -17.65 15.51
N ASN A 8 1.42 -18.51 16.51
CA ASN A 8 0.45 -19.57 16.67
C ASN A 8 -0.97 -19.02 16.92
N ILE A 9 -1.10 -17.96 17.70
CA ILE A 9 -2.37 -17.27 17.92
C ILE A 9 -2.86 -16.63 16.61
N ALA A 10 -2.00 -15.93 15.87
CA ALA A 10 -2.34 -15.29 14.60
C ALA A 10 -2.84 -16.32 13.57
N SER A 11 -2.15 -17.47 13.42
CA SER A 11 -2.57 -18.55 12.53
C SER A 11 -3.94 -19.14 12.91
N ARG A 12 -4.23 -19.23 14.20
CA ARG A 12 -5.53 -19.73 14.69
C ARG A 12 -6.65 -18.71 14.48
N ILE A 13 -6.36 -17.41 14.58
CA ILE A 13 -7.29 -16.33 14.26
C ILE A 13 -7.60 -16.35 12.76
N GLU A 14 -6.58 -16.54 11.91
CA GLU A 14 -6.75 -16.66 10.46
C GLU A 14 -7.67 -17.84 10.09
N ALA A 15 -7.47 -19.00 10.70
CA ALA A 15 -8.37 -20.13 10.49
C ALA A 15 -9.81 -19.83 10.94
N THR A 16 -9.98 -19.18 12.11
CA THR A 16 -11.29 -18.76 12.60
C THR A 16 -11.97 -17.76 11.67
N ASN A 17 -11.19 -16.85 11.07
CA ASN A 17 -11.68 -15.88 10.09
C ASN A 17 -12.34 -16.57 8.88
N LYS A 18 -11.73 -17.64 8.39
CA LYS A 18 -12.29 -18.46 7.32
C LYS A 18 -13.60 -19.18 7.74
N ASP A 19 -13.57 -19.81 8.91
CA ASP A 19 -14.70 -20.58 9.41
C ASP A 19 -15.91 -19.68 9.72
N ALA A 20 -15.67 -18.46 10.21
CA ALA A 20 -16.70 -17.47 10.51
C ALA A 20 -17.17 -16.67 9.29
N GLY A 21 -16.50 -16.78 8.14
CA GLY A 21 -16.84 -16.01 6.93
C GLY A 21 -16.57 -14.51 7.07
N THR A 22 -15.71 -14.11 8.00
CA THR A 22 -15.36 -12.71 8.27
C THR A 22 -14.19 -12.26 7.37
N ARG A 23 -14.02 -10.95 7.17
CA ARG A 23 -12.93 -10.41 6.35
C ARG A 23 -11.64 -10.21 7.14
N LEU A 24 -11.77 -9.71 8.36
CA LEU A 24 -10.64 -9.39 9.22
C LEU A 24 -11.03 -9.55 10.69
N LEU A 25 -10.43 -10.50 11.37
CA LEU A 25 -10.52 -10.67 12.81
C LEU A 25 -9.23 -10.24 13.49
N ILE A 26 -9.34 -9.47 14.57
CA ILE A 26 -8.22 -9.08 15.41
C ILE A 26 -8.45 -9.52 16.86
N SER A 27 -7.34 -9.76 17.57
CA SER A 27 -7.40 -10.09 19.00
C SER A 27 -7.79 -8.86 19.85
N GLU A 28 -8.25 -9.10 21.09
CA GLU A 28 -8.56 -8.05 22.06
C GLU A 28 -7.35 -7.13 22.34
N ASN A 29 -6.14 -7.70 22.37
CA ASN A 29 -4.91 -6.93 22.53
C ASN A 29 -4.66 -5.99 21.33
N ALA A 30 -4.81 -6.48 20.10
CA ALA A 30 -4.70 -5.66 18.91
C ALA A 30 -5.81 -4.59 18.87
N TYR A 31 -7.04 -4.98 19.17
CA TYR A 31 -8.18 -4.05 19.24
C TYR A 31 -7.93 -2.90 20.21
N SER A 32 -7.42 -3.18 21.41
CA SER A 32 -7.15 -2.15 22.42
C SER A 32 -6.17 -1.06 21.95
N GLN A 33 -5.28 -1.40 21.01
CA GLN A 33 -4.29 -0.47 20.46
C GLN A 33 -4.83 0.37 19.29
N VAL A 34 -5.87 -0.12 18.60
CA VAL A 34 -6.38 0.53 17.38
C VAL A 34 -7.86 0.91 17.44
N LYS A 35 -8.53 0.71 18.56
CA LYS A 35 -9.99 0.93 18.75
C LYS A 35 -10.47 2.34 18.37
N ASP A 36 -9.59 3.33 18.52
CA ASP A 36 -9.91 4.72 18.18
C ASP A 36 -9.81 5.00 16.68
N SER A 37 -9.20 4.09 15.92
CA SER A 37 -8.94 4.21 14.48
C SER A 37 -9.81 3.32 13.60
N ILE A 38 -10.53 2.35 14.19
CA ILE A 38 -11.31 1.35 13.43
C ILE A 38 -12.77 1.31 13.86
N GLU A 39 -13.60 0.84 12.94
CA GLU A 39 -14.98 0.41 13.19
C GLU A 39 -15.04 -1.10 13.25
N ILE A 40 -15.88 -1.62 14.13
CA ILE A 40 -16.14 -3.05 14.26
C ILE A 40 -17.60 -3.35 13.95
N ASP A 41 -17.87 -4.43 13.21
CA ASP A 41 -19.23 -4.90 12.96
C ASP A 41 -19.71 -5.83 14.06
N ASN A 42 -18.81 -6.66 14.56
CA ASN A 42 -19.18 -7.71 15.51
C ASN A 42 -17.99 -8.11 16.37
N TYR A 43 -18.26 -8.90 17.40
CA TYR A 43 -17.21 -9.59 18.16
C TYR A 43 -17.60 -11.04 18.39
N LEU A 44 -16.59 -11.91 18.41
CA LEU A 44 -16.73 -13.34 18.63
C LEU A 44 -16.03 -13.70 19.95
N ARG A 45 -16.73 -14.38 20.83
CA ARG A 45 -16.12 -14.92 22.06
C ARG A 45 -16.07 -16.44 21.97
N LEU A 46 -14.90 -16.96 21.73
CA LEU A 46 -14.73 -18.38 21.45
C LEU A 46 -13.42 -18.93 22.03
N LYS A 47 -13.31 -20.24 22.01
CA LYS A 47 -12.12 -20.96 22.41
C LYS A 47 -11.34 -21.35 21.17
N LEU A 48 -10.15 -20.80 21.00
CA LEU A 48 -9.31 -21.23 19.89
C LEU A 48 -8.85 -22.67 20.07
N ARG A 49 -8.73 -23.39 18.96
CA ARG A 49 -8.31 -24.81 18.94
C ARG A 49 -6.97 -24.95 19.66
N GLY A 50 -6.92 -25.78 20.70
CA GLY A 50 -5.73 -25.99 21.53
C GLY A 50 -5.47 -24.91 22.60
N SER A 51 -6.37 -23.94 22.81
CA SER A 51 -6.34 -23.01 23.95
C SER A 51 -7.24 -23.50 25.07
N ARG A 52 -6.86 -23.23 26.32
CA ARG A 52 -7.72 -23.49 27.50
C ARG A 52 -8.66 -22.33 27.79
N ASN A 53 -8.34 -21.12 27.32
CA ASN A 53 -9.04 -19.90 27.65
C ASN A 53 -9.95 -19.46 26.50
N LEU A 54 -11.08 -18.82 26.86
CA LEU A 54 -11.89 -18.05 25.92
C LEU A 54 -11.14 -16.79 25.55
N ILE A 55 -11.19 -16.44 24.28
CA ILE A 55 -10.67 -15.18 23.76
C ILE A 55 -11.79 -14.40 23.06
N THR A 56 -11.65 -13.10 23.05
CA THR A 56 -12.52 -12.21 22.26
C THR A 56 -11.77 -11.81 21.01
N LEU A 57 -12.44 -11.96 19.85
CA LEU A 57 -11.99 -11.48 18.56
C LEU A 57 -12.96 -10.44 18.06
N TYR A 58 -12.46 -9.39 17.43
CA TYR A 58 -13.22 -8.28 16.89
C TYR A 58 -13.17 -8.31 15.36
N GLU A 59 -14.35 -8.26 14.73
CA GLU A 59 -14.46 -8.14 13.28
C GLU A 59 -14.35 -6.67 12.89
N VAL A 60 -13.26 -6.35 12.18
CA VAL A 60 -13.02 -5.00 11.68
C VAL A 60 -13.78 -4.82 10.38
N SER A 61 -14.64 -3.82 10.32
CA SER A 61 -15.42 -3.47 9.13
C SER A 61 -14.77 -2.34 8.34
N ASN A 62 -14.23 -1.33 9.04
CA ASN A 62 -13.72 -0.14 8.37
C ASN A 62 -12.71 0.62 9.25
N LEU A 63 -12.05 1.60 8.66
CA LEU A 63 -11.37 2.66 9.39
C LEU A 63 -12.37 3.77 9.77
N LYS A 64 -12.22 4.37 10.95
CA LYS A 64 -13.04 5.52 11.31
C LYS A 64 -12.74 6.70 10.36
N ASN A 65 -13.78 7.45 10.04
CA ASN A 65 -13.68 8.61 9.13
C ASN A 65 -12.65 9.66 9.58
N GLU A 66 -12.32 9.75 10.86
CA GLU A 66 -11.28 10.65 11.36
C GLU A 66 -9.88 10.22 10.93
N VAL A 67 -9.65 8.91 10.84
CA VAL A 67 -8.39 8.35 10.31
C VAL A 67 -8.32 8.51 8.79
N LEU A 68 -9.47 8.41 8.11
CA LEU A 68 -9.57 8.64 6.66
C LEU A 68 -9.44 10.12 6.30
N LYS A 69 -9.76 11.05 7.21
CA LYS A 69 -9.58 12.51 7.00
C LYS A 69 -8.12 12.93 6.88
N ASP A 70 -7.19 12.20 7.49
CA ASP A 70 -5.75 12.41 7.28
C ASP A 70 -5.30 12.01 5.85
N TYR A 71 -6.13 11.25 5.12
CA TYR A 71 -5.94 10.94 3.70
C TYR A 71 -6.71 11.87 2.76
N GLY A 72 -7.31 12.96 3.31
CA GLY A 72 -7.92 14.10 2.62
C GLY A 72 -9.08 13.74 1.69
N ASP A 73 -10.14 14.55 1.71
CA ASP A 73 -11.08 14.62 0.61
C ASP A 73 -10.29 14.95 -0.65
N ALA A 74 -10.06 13.95 -1.51
CA ALA A 74 -9.30 14.13 -2.73
C ALA A 74 -10.05 15.13 -3.62
N GLU A 75 -9.60 16.39 -3.62
CA GLU A 75 -10.18 17.39 -4.50
C GLU A 75 -9.94 16.96 -5.95
N HIS A 76 -11.02 16.86 -6.70
CA HIS A 76 -10.96 16.52 -8.11
C HIS A 76 -11.20 17.77 -8.96
N LYS A 77 -10.36 17.96 -9.97
CA LYS A 77 -10.56 19.01 -10.99
C LYS A 77 -10.54 18.41 -12.39
N LEU A 78 -11.39 18.92 -13.25
CA LEU A 78 -11.32 18.65 -14.69
C LEU A 78 -10.33 19.63 -15.32
N PHE A 79 -9.26 19.11 -15.90
CA PHE A 79 -8.28 19.91 -16.62
C PHE A 79 -7.96 19.23 -17.96
N ASN A 80 -8.10 19.97 -19.06
CA ASN A 80 -7.95 19.44 -20.43
C ASN A 80 -8.81 18.19 -20.70
N GLY A 81 -10.04 18.15 -20.20
CA GLY A 81 -10.96 17.03 -20.38
C GLY A 81 -10.63 15.77 -19.56
N LYS A 82 -9.59 15.83 -18.73
CA LYS A 82 -9.16 14.74 -17.85
C LYS A 82 -9.47 15.06 -16.40
N LYS A 83 -9.88 14.05 -15.64
CA LYS A 83 -10.09 14.17 -14.20
C LYS A 83 -8.75 14.03 -13.48
N TRP A 84 -8.37 15.06 -12.73
CA TRP A 84 -7.17 15.10 -11.90
C TRP A 84 -7.55 15.07 -10.44
N THR A 85 -6.77 14.37 -9.64
CA THR A 85 -6.92 14.27 -8.19
C THR A 85 -5.79 15.01 -7.51
N ARG A 86 -6.13 15.94 -6.61
CA ARG A 86 -5.15 16.66 -5.79
C ARG A 86 -4.53 15.70 -4.79
N THR A 87 -3.23 15.77 -4.64
CA THR A 87 -2.49 15.03 -3.63
C THR A 87 -1.94 15.98 -2.57
N LEU A 88 -0.67 15.93 -2.27
CA LEU A 88 -0.03 16.76 -1.26
C LEU A 88 0.59 18.04 -1.86
N PRO A 89 0.81 19.07 -1.03
CA PRO A 89 1.59 20.24 -1.43
C PRO A 89 2.99 19.85 -1.89
N VAL A 90 3.49 20.49 -2.96
CA VAL A 90 4.85 20.26 -3.47
C VAL A 90 5.91 20.46 -2.39
N ALA A 91 5.69 21.43 -1.49
CA ALA A 91 6.62 21.73 -0.38
C ALA A 91 6.77 20.58 0.63
N GLU A 92 5.79 19.69 0.70
CA GLU A 92 5.81 18.54 1.60
C GLU A 92 6.59 17.34 1.06
N LEU A 93 6.96 17.35 -0.22
CA LEU A 93 7.76 16.32 -0.85
C LEU A 93 9.14 16.89 -1.17
N LYS A 94 10.16 16.56 -0.39
CA LYS A 94 11.52 17.08 -0.57
C LYS A 94 12.25 16.38 -1.71
N GLU A 95 13.28 17.04 -2.25
CA GLU A 95 14.16 16.43 -3.27
C GLU A 95 14.82 15.15 -2.75
N GLY A 96 14.79 14.09 -3.54
CA GLY A 96 15.24 12.74 -3.17
C GLY A 96 14.26 11.95 -2.29
N GLU A 97 13.12 12.53 -1.94
CA GLU A 97 12.10 11.89 -1.10
C GLU A 97 11.04 11.17 -1.92
N LYS A 98 10.45 10.15 -1.32
CA LYS A 98 9.20 9.53 -1.77
C LYS A 98 8.19 9.48 -0.64
N LYS A 99 6.92 9.67 -0.98
CA LYS A 99 5.80 9.57 -0.03
C LYS A 99 4.67 8.75 -0.59
N LYS A 100 4.06 7.94 0.28
CA LYS A 100 2.85 7.20 -0.05
C LYS A 100 1.64 8.14 0.02
N PHE A 101 0.75 7.99 -0.93
CA PHE A 101 -0.52 8.69 -1.00
C PHE A 101 -1.64 7.71 -1.32
N GLN A 102 -2.76 7.82 -0.60
CA GLN A 102 -3.96 7.03 -0.86
C GLN A 102 -4.88 7.80 -1.82
N SER A 103 -5.19 7.22 -2.97
CA SER A 103 -6.16 7.79 -3.90
C SER A 103 -7.26 6.77 -4.18
N ASP A 104 -8.46 7.09 -3.76
CA ASP A 104 -9.59 6.16 -3.80
C ASP A 104 -9.22 4.80 -3.18
N ASN A 105 -9.25 3.72 -3.93
CA ASN A 105 -8.92 2.37 -3.47
C ASN A 105 -7.47 1.94 -3.78
N GLU A 106 -6.59 2.87 -4.18
CA GLU A 106 -5.23 2.54 -4.60
C GLU A 106 -4.17 3.35 -3.87
N GLU A 107 -3.08 2.69 -3.52
CA GLU A 107 -1.89 3.33 -2.97
C GLU A 107 -0.95 3.75 -4.09
N ILE A 108 -0.46 4.99 -4.01
CA ILE A 108 0.44 5.62 -4.97
C ILE A 108 1.69 6.07 -4.23
N ILE A 109 2.83 5.98 -4.88
CA ILE A 109 4.08 6.57 -4.39
C ILE A 109 4.36 7.82 -5.22
N LEU A 110 4.41 8.97 -4.56
CA LEU A 110 4.90 10.21 -5.11
C LEU A 110 6.42 10.29 -4.88
N ILE A 111 7.17 10.64 -5.91
CA ILE A 111 8.65 10.70 -5.87
C ILE A 111 9.07 12.07 -6.38
N ARG A 112 9.97 12.74 -5.66
CA ARG A 112 10.63 13.97 -6.12
C ARG A 112 12.12 13.72 -6.32
N LYS A 113 12.56 13.69 -7.56
CA LYS A 113 13.98 13.61 -7.93
C LYS A 113 14.14 14.13 -9.36
N ASP A 114 14.72 15.32 -9.51
CA ASP A 114 14.80 16.01 -10.81
C ASP A 114 13.44 16.16 -11.49
N GLY A 115 12.38 16.33 -10.71
CA GLY A 115 11.00 16.37 -11.14
C GLY A 115 10.07 15.61 -10.19
N ILE A 116 8.78 15.60 -10.50
CA ILE A 116 7.76 14.90 -9.71
C ILE A 116 7.21 13.75 -10.53
N TYR A 117 7.22 12.57 -9.93
CA TYR A 117 6.74 11.33 -10.54
C TYR A 117 5.76 10.64 -9.61
N ALA A 118 4.83 9.89 -10.18
CA ALA A 118 3.93 9.03 -9.42
C ALA A 118 3.90 7.63 -10.03
N ILE A 119 3.91 6.64 -9.16
CA ILE A 119 3.84 5.23 -9.53
C ILE A 119 2.82 4.53 -8.65
N LYS A 120 2.23 3.45 -9.13
CA LYS A 120 1.42 2.57 -8.30
C LYS A 120 2.28 1.89 -7.24
N ASN A 121 1.80 1.83 -6.00
CA ASN A 121 2.53 1.17 -4.89
C ASN A 121 2.45 -0.36 -4.96
N ILE A 122 2.68 -0.92 -6.14
CA ILE A 122 2.60 -2.36 -6.38
C ILE A 122 3.78 -2.80 -7.24
N CYS A 123 4.55 -3.75 -6.74
CA CYS A 123 5.60 -4.40 -7.52
C CYS A 123 4.96 -5.41 -8.49
N PRO A 124 5.15 -5.27 -9.82
CA PRO A 124 4.54 -6.17 -10.80
C PRO A 124 4.93 -7.64 -10.66
N HIS A 125 6.02 -7.94 -9.93
CA HIS A 125 6.49 -9.31 -9.73
C HIS A 125 5.51 -10.16 -8.89
N MET A 126 5.08 -9.66 -7.73
CA MET A 126 4.23 -10.41 -6.78
C MET A 126 3.19 -9.51 -6.09
N ASN A 127 2.87 -8.38 -6.67
CA ASN A 127 1.90 -7.42 -6.12
C ASN A 127 2.21 -6.95 -4.68
N LEU A 128 3.51 -6.92 -4.31
CA LEU A 128 3.96 -6.44 -3.00
C LEU A 128 4.22 -4.94 -3.03
N PRO A 129 4.05 -4.23 -1.89
CA PRO A 129 4.20 -2.78 -1.85
C PRO A 129 5.65 -2.33 -2.12
N LEU A 130 5.80 -1.21 -2.83
CA LEU A 130 7.08 -0.61 -3.19
C LEU A 130 7.48 0.58 -2.31
N ASP A 131 6.61 1.04 -1.43
CA ASP A 131 6.86 2.22 -0.58
C ASP A 131 8.08 2.05 0.35
N LEU A 132 8.44 0.82 0.70
CA LEU A 132 9.66 0.51 1.44
C LEU A 132 10.90 0.37 0.53
N GLY A 133 10.72 0.41 -0.80
CA GLY A 133 11.79 0.29 -1.77
C GLY A 133 12.78 1.46 -1.73
N GLN A 134 13.99 1.25 -2.19
CA GLN A 134 15.03 2.27 -2.23
C GLN A 134 15.06 2.98 -3.59
N LEU A 135 15.10 4.32 -3.57
CA LEU A 135 15.41 5.10 -4.77
C LEU A 135 16.92 5.01 -5.06
N THR A 136 17.26 4.81 -6.32
CA THR A 136 18.65 4.73 -6.75
C THR A 136 19.09 5.98 -7.53
N GLU A 137 20.39 6.15 -7.72
CA GLU A 137 20.96 7.23 -8.53
C GLU A 137 20.64 7.10 -10.03
N LYS A 138 20.16 5.92 -10.45
CA LYS A 138 19.79 5.65 -11.86
C LYS A 138 18.34 6.00 -12.20
N ASN A 139 17.66 6.77 -11.33
CA ASN A 139 16.23 7.08 -11.45
C ASN A 139 15.35 5.82 -11.46
N THR A 140 15.67 4.90 -10.57
CA THR A 140 14.93 3.65 -10.40
C THR A 140 14.50 3.46 -8.96
N ILE A 141 13.48 2.61 -8.75
CA ILE A 141 13.09 2.10 -7.44
C ILE A 141 13.43 0.60 -7.37
N LEU A 142 14.10 0.22 -6.29
CA LEU A 142 14.46 -1.16 -6.00
C LEU A 142 13.43 -1.77 -5.06
N CYS A 143 12.78 -2.85 -5.49
CA CYS A 143 11.82 -3.58 -4.67
C CYS A 143 12.54 -4.24 -3.47
N PRO A 144 12.06 -4.03 -2.21
CA PRO A 144 12.76 -4.52 -1.03
C PRO A 144 12.64 -6.04 -0.85
N PHE A 145 11.70 -6.69 -1.53
CA PHE A 145 11.42 -8.11 -1.33
C PHE A 145 12.33 -9.01 -2.18
N HIS A 146 12.46 -8.71 -3.46
CA HIS A 146 13.21 -9.59 -4.39
C HIS A 146 14.21 -8.84 -5.28
N ASN A 147 14.48 -7.57 -4.99
CA ASN A 147 15.46 -6.74 -5.70
C ASN A 147 15.17 -6.56 -7.20
N SER A 148 13.90 -6.63 -7.61
CA SER A 148 13.49 -6.14 -8.92
C SER A 148 13.65 -4.63 -8.97
N GLU A 149 14.15 -4.10 -10.09
CA GLU A 149 14.45 -2.68 -10.26
C GLU A 149 13.67 -2.09 -11.44
N PHE A 150 12.97 -0.99 -11.21
CA PHE A 150 12.09 -0.36 -12.17
C PHE A 150 12.42 1.12 -12.30
N SER A 151 12.36 1.64 -13.51
CA SER A 151 12.40 3.09 -13.74
C SER A 151 11.09 3.71 -13.25
N TYR A 152 11.14 4.61 -12.28
CA TYR A 152 9.95 5.35 -11.88
C TYR A 152 9.57 6.50 -12.85
N LYS A 153 10.43 6.77 -13.86
CA LYS A 153 10.16 7.74 -14.92
C LYS A 153 9.40 7.14 -16.12
N THR A 154 9.72 5.90 -16.47
CA THR A 154 9.20 5.25 -17.69
C THR A 154 8.44 3.95 -17.42
N GLY A 155 8.52 3.40 -16.23
CA GLY A 155 7.97 2.09 -15.89
C GLY A 155 8.85 0.91 -16.29
N ASP A 156 9.90 1.14 -17.11
CA ASP A 156 10.73 0.06 -17.64
C ASP A 156 11.32 -0.81 -16.54
N VAL A 157 11.32 -2.11 -16.78
CA VAL A 157 12.06 -3.07 -15.95
C VAL A 157 13.54 -2.94 -16.25
N LYS A 158 14.35 -2.61 -15.25
CA LYS A 158 15.82 -2.51 -15.36
C LYS A 158 16.50 -3.76 -14.83
N LYS A 159 15.89 -4.43 -13.86
CA LYS A 159 16.35 -5.70 -13.29
C LYS A 159 15.15 -6.50 -12.81
N TRP A 160 15.11 -7.77 -13.13
CA TRP A 160 14.11 -8.70 -12.64
C TRP A 160 14.70 -9.72 -11.66
N VAL A 161 13.83 -10.35 -10.88
CA VAL A 161 14.21 -11.42 -9.96
C VAL A 161 14.86 -12.57 -10.73
N GLY A 162 15.99 -13.09 -10.22
CA GLY A 162 16.65 -14.27 -10.78
C GLY A 162 17.73 -14.00 -11.80
N SER A 163 18.03 -12.74 -12.12
CA SER A 163 19.29 -12.29 -12.74
C SER A 163 19.69 -12.84 -14.12
N ASN A 164 18.82 -13.50 -14.86
CA ASN A 164 19.14 -13.77 -16.26
C ASN A 164 18.54 -12.66 -17.14
N PRO A 165 19.38 -11.80 -17.77
CA PRO A 165 18.92 -10.71 -18.65
C PRO A 165 18.04 -11.19 -19.82
N ASP A 166 18.22 -12.43 -20.26
CA ASP A 166 17.46 -12.99 -21.36
C ASP A 166 16.03 -13.43 -20.99
N VAL A 167 15.77 -13.69 -19.72
CA VAL A 167 14.42 -13.99 -19.19
C VAL A 167 13.60 -12.71 -18.98
N ILE A 168 14.25 -11.57 -18.85
CA ILE A 168 13.62 -10.27 -18.57
C ILE A 168 12.71 -9.82 -19.72
N LYS A 169 12.98 -10.22 -20.95
CA LYS A 169 12.29 -9.66 -22.13
C LYS A 169 10.91 -10.22 -22.41
N GLU A 170 10.52 -11.35 -21.84
CA GLU A 170 9.29 -12.03 -22.28
C GLU A 170 8.16 -12.12 -21.23
N LYS A 171 8.40 -11.79 -19.96
CA LYS A 171 7.42 -12.04 -18.89
C LYS A 171 7.32 -10.97 -17.78
N CYS A 172 7.91 -9.80 -17.98
CA CYS A 172 7.96 -8.78 -16.93
C CYS A 172 7.04 -7.63 -17.27
N ASP A 173 5.97 -7.47 -16.50
CA ASP A 173 5.11 -6.31 -16.62
C ASP A 173 5.85 -5.04 -16.18
N PRO A 174 5.70 -3.93 -16.91
CA PRO A 174 6.28 -2.65 -16.52
C PRO A 174 5.61 -2.15 -15.24
N LEU A 175 6.30 -1.25 -14.53
CA LEU A 175 5.72 -0.51 -13.42
C LEU A 175 4.67 0.48 -13.95
N GLU A 176 3.52 0.51 -13.33
CA GLU A 176 2.46 1.46 -13.69
C GLU A 176 2.85 2.88 -13.29
N ILE A 177 3.00 3.75 -14.30
CA ILE A 177 3.30 5.18 -14.13
C ILE A 177 2.00 5.96 -14.14
N ILE A 178 1.87 6.88 -13.20
CA ILE A 178 0.70 7.74 -13.07
C ILE A 178 1.09 9.16 -13.49
N PRO A 179 0.43 9.75 -14.51
CA PRO A 179 0.72 11.12 -14.92
C PRO A 179 0.58 12.11 -13.78
N THR A 180 1.54 13.01 -13.67
CA THR A 180 1.57 14.06 -12.63
C THR A 180 1.62 15.44 -13.26
N THR A 181 1.09 16.43 -12.58
CA THR A 181 1.26 17.85 -12.88
C THR A 181 1.29 18.65 -11.60
N GLU A 182 1.83 19.87 -11.65
CA GLU A 182 1.80 20.82 -10.54
C GLU A 182 0.80 21.94 -10.88
N ILE A 183 -0.17 22.15 -9.99
CA ILE A 183 -1.16 23.23 -10.08
C ILE A 183 -1.29 23.86 -8.69
N GLU A 184 -1.14 25.20 -8.60
CA GLU A 184 -1.33 25.97 -7.36
C GLU A 184 -0.49 25.42 -6.18
N SER A 185 0.76 25.01 -6.47
CA SER A 185 1.70 24.44 -5.50
C SER A 185 1.29 23.08 -4.90
N TYR A 186 0.35 22.38 -5.53
CA TYR A 186 -0.03 21.02 -5.21
C TYR A 186 0.38 20.06 -6.31
N ILE A 187 0.68 18.84 -5.95
CA ILE A 187 0.88 17.74 -6.89
C ILE A 187 -0.50 17.18 -7.24
N TRP A 188 -0.77 17.07 -8.52
CA TRP A 188 -1.97 16.47 -9.06
C TRP A 188 -1.63 15.22 -9.86
N ILE A 189 -2.46 14.21 -9.76
CA ILE A 189 -2.33 12.96 -10.50
C ILE A 189 -3.54 12.72 -11.37
N HIS A 190 -3.32 12.11 -12.55
CA HIS A 190 -4.38 11.71 -13.45
C HIS A 190 -4.39 10.20 -13.57
N LYS A 191 -5.56 9.59 -13.33
CA LYS A 191 -5.82 8.17 -13.64
C LYS A 191 -6.78 8.09 -14.81
N GLU A 192 -6.45 7.27 -15.78
CA GLU A 192 -7.42 6.87 -16.80
C GLU A 192 -8.40 5.90 -16.11
N LEU A 193 -9.71 6.18 -16.24
CA LEU A 193 -10.78 5.33 -15.72
C LEU A 193 -10.91 4.08 -16.57
#